data_8fbc07e862cf4d9040767c46f6126cc3
#
_entry.id   8fbc07e862cf4d9040767c46f6126cc3
#
_cell.length_a   1.000
_cell.length_b   1.000
_cell.length_c   1.000
_cell.angle_alpha   90.00
_cell.angle_beta   90.00
_cell.angle_gamma   90.00
#
_symmetry.space_group_name_H-M   'P 1'
#
loop_
_entity.id
_entity.type
_entity.pdbx_description
1 polymer ?
#
loop_
_entity_poly.entity_id
_entity_poly.type
_entity_poly.pdbx_seq_one_letter_code
_entity_poly.pdbx_strand_id
1 'polypeptide(L)'
;MLNAFGHNHDVHINLPGGYNIYNAAACVAAAEIVGIDEDTAVDALSRFECGFGRAEQFELGKSKARMMLVKNPAGYNQVINQISNDEEECKIAFLLNDRYADGTDISWI
;
A
#
# COMPACT_ATOMS: atom_id res chain seq x y z
N MET A 1 -9.50 9.10 9.67
CA MET A 1 -10.94 9.37 9.58
C MET A 1 -11.35 9.50 8.12
N LEU A 2 -12.30 8.71 7.68
CA LEU A 2 -12.90 8.73 6.36
C LEU A 2 -14.30 9.33 6.49
N ASN A 3 -14.66 10.30 5.63
CA ASN A 3 -16.02 10.78 5.51
C ASN A 3 -16.59 10.21 4.21
N ALA A 4 -17.57 9.35 4.32
CA ALA A 4 -18.30 8.79 3.19
C ALA A 4 -19.79 9.06 3.39
N PHE A 5 -20.45 9.59 2.37
CA PHE A 5 -21.89 9.85 2.32
C PHE A 5 -22.51 10.57 3.55
N GLY A 6 -21.70 11.43 4.20
CA GLY A 6 -22.11 12.20 5.36
C GLY A 6 -21.84 11.55 6.72
N HIS A 7 -21.29 10.37 6.73
CA HIS A 7 -20.85 9.65 7.93
C HIS A 7 -19.35 9.69 8.09
N ASN A 8 -18.87 9.78 9.32
CA ASN A 8 -17.46 9.77 9.66
C ASN A 8 -17.08 8.41 10.24
N HIS A 9 -16.11 7.73 9.61
CA HIS A 9 -15.57 6.47 10.09
C HIS A 9 -14.09 6.60 10.42
N ASP A 10 -13.68 6.06 11.55
CA ASP A 10 -12.28 5.83 11.84
C ASP A 10 -11.88 4.50 11.20
N VAL A 11 -11.18 4.59 10.08
CA VAL A 11 -10.73 3.43 9.32
C VAL A 11 -9.25 3.20 9.59
N HIS A 12 -8.91 2.02 10.09
CA HIS A 12 -7.53 1.55 10.14
C HIS A 12 -7.22 0.72 8.89
N ILE A 13 -6.13 1.05 8.22
CA ILE A 13 -5.70 0.37 7.00
C ILE A 13 -4.31 -0.21 7.24
N ASN A 14 -4.17 -1.53 7.12
CA ASN A 14 -2.89 -2.22 7.27
C ASN A 14 -2.00 -2.13 6.02
N LEU A 15 -2.21 -1.12 5.19
CA LEU A 15 -1.46 -0.90 3.96
C LEU A 15 -0.63 0.39 4.08
N PRO A 16 0.68 0.31 3.92
CA PRO A 16 1.53 1.49 3.93
C PRO A 16 1.34 2.33 2.66
N GLY A 17 1.60 3.64 2.78
CA GLY A 17 1.54 4.59 1.69
C GLY A 17 0.25 5.39 1.62
N GLY A 18 0.39 6.72 1.51
CA GLY A 18 -0.74 7.66 1.52
C GLY A 18 -1.77 7.44 0.39
N TYR A 19 -1.35 6.85 -0.74
CA TYR A 19 -2.25 6.50 -1.83
C TYR A 19 -3.29 5.41 -1.43
N ASN A 20 -2.99 4.57 -0.43
CA ASN A 20 -3.93 3.57 0.04
C ASN A 20 -5.12 4.18 0.79
N ILE A 21 -5.01 5.40 1.28
CA ILE A 21 -6.15 6.14 1.82
C ILE A 21 -7.19 6.40 0.72
N TYR A 22 -6.75 6.81 -0.45
CA TYR A 22 -7.63 7.02 -1.60
C TYR A 22 -8.23 5.71 -2.13
N ASN A 23 -7.41 4.65 -2.17
CA ASN A 23 -7.89 3.32 -2.56
C ASN A 23 -8.97 2.80 -1.60
N ALA A 24 -8.77 2.96 -0.29
CA ALA A 24 -9.76 2.59 0.71
C ALA A 24 -11.05 3.41 0.58
N ALA A 25 -10.95 4.72 0.38
CA ALA A 25 -12.10 5.57 0.16
C ALA A 25 -12.90 5.14 -1.09
N ALA A 26 -12.19 4.80 -2.17
CA ALA A 26 -12.83 4.30 -3.39
C ALA A 26 -13.50 2.93 -3.18
N CYS A 27 -12.89 2.04 -2.38
CA CYS A 27 -13.48 0.76 -2.02
C CYS A 27 -14.79 0.92 -1.23
N VAL A 28 -14.82 1.80 -0.24
CA VAL A 28 -16.05 2.07 0.54
C VAL A 28 -17.14 2.64 -0.36
N ALA A 29 -16.82 3.62 -1.19
CA ALA A 29 -17.77 4.20 -2.12
C ALA A 29 -18.33 3.17 -3.13
N ALA A 30 -17.47 2.28 -3.64
CA ALA A 30 -17.91 1.22 -4.54
C ALA A 30 -18.81 0.19 -3.83
N ALA A 31 -18.46 -0.19 -2.60
CA ALA A 31 -19.22 -1.11 -1.77
C ALA A 31 -20.66 -0.61 -1.57
N GLU A 32 -20.83 0.66 -1.26
CA GLU A 32 -22.15 1.27 -1.08
C GLU A 32 -22.96 1.26 -2.37
N ILE A 33 -22.35 1.58 -3.52
CA ILE A 33 -23.03 1.54 -4.83
C ILE A 33 -23.58 0.15 -5.15
N VAL A 34 -22.89 -0.92 -4.72
CA VAL A 34 -23.34 -2.31 -4.92
C VAL A 34 -24.22 -2.84 -3.78
N GLY A 35 -24.55 -2.00 -2.80
CA GLY A 35 -25.47 -2.33 -1.71
C GLY A 35 -24.83 -3.03 -0.50
N ILE A 36 -23.51 -2.93 -0.35
CA ILE A 36 -22.81 -3.36 0.86
C ILE A 36 -22.83 -2.18 1.84
N ASP A 37 -23.26 -2.42 3.08
CA ASP A 37 -23.29 -1.38 4.08
C ASP A 37 -21.88 -0.90 4.47
N GLU A 38 -21.79 0.35 4.86
CA GLU A 38 -20.54 1.06 5.11
C GLU A 38 -19.73 0.45 6.24
N ASP A 39 -20.37 0.04 7.34
CA ASP A 39 -19.70 -0.58 8.48
C ASP A 39 -19.04 -1.91 8.09
N THR A 40 -19.73 -2.71 7.27
CA THR A 40 -19.19 -3.96 6.71
C THR A 40 -17.96 -3.70 5.84
N ALA A 41 -18.01 -2.68 4.99
CA ALA A 41 -16.89 -2.31 4.12
C ALA A 41 -15.68 -1.81 4.93
N VAL A 42 -15.90 -0.97 5.93
CA VAL A 42 -14.87 -0.44 6.83
C VAL A 42 -14.22 -1.57 7.64
N ASP A 43 -15.00 -2.48 8.21
CA ASP A 43 -14.51 -3.63 8.96
C ASP A 43 -13.68 -4.58 8.07
N ALA A 44 -14.11 -4.82 6.83
CA ALA A 44 -13.34 -5.60 5.86
C ALA A 44 -11.98 -4.95 5.54
N LEU A 45 -11.93 -3.63 5.35
CA LEU A 45 -10.69 -2.89 5.12
C LEU A 45 -9.70 -2.99 6.29
N SER A 46 -10.21 -2.95 7.52
CA SER A 46 -9.37 -3.05 8.73
C SER A 46 -8.69 -4.41 8.88
N ARG A 47 -9.28 -5.45 8.32
CA ARG A 47 -8.77 -6.83 8.34
C ARG A 47 -8.02 -7.22 7.07
N PHE A 48 -8.00 -6.33 6.07
CA PHE A 48 -7.36 -6.62 4.80
C PHE A 48 -5.83 -6.68 4.96
N GLU A 49 -5.25 -7.76 4.47
CA GLU A 49 -3.80 -7.95 4.38
C GLU A 49 -3.39 -8.04 2.91
N CYS A 50 -2.33 -7.33 2.56
CA CYS A 50 -1.82 -7.34 1.20
C CYS A 50 -0.76 -8.42 1.03
N GLY A 51 -0.90 -9.23 -0.02
CA GLY A 51 0.11 -10.18 -0.44
C GLY A 51 0.83 -9.74 -1.73
N PHE A 52 1.69 -10.62 -2.25
CA PHE A 52 2.33 -10.48 -3.57
C PHE A 52 3.27 -9.26 -3.71
N GLY A 53 4.20 -9.09 -2.76
CA GLY A 53 5.25 -8.07 -2.85
C GLY A 53 4.79 -6.64 -2.56
N ARG A 54 3.56 -6.44 -2.10
CA ARG A 54 3.05 -5.11 -1.72
C ARG A 54 3.19 -4.91 -0.22
N ALA A 55 4.37 -4.44 0.22
CA ALA A 55 4.74 -4.30 1.63
C ALA A 55 4.74 -5.62 2.40
N GLU A 56 4.97 -6.72 1.71
CA GLU A 56 5.07 -8.04 2.31
C GLU A 56 6.26 -8.12 3.26
N GLN A 57 6.03 -8.66 4.45
CA GLN A 57 7.07 -8.78 5.47
C GLN A 57 7.54 -10.23 5.58
N PHE A 58 8.84 -10.41 5.70
CA PHE A 58 9.48 -11.71 5.85
C PHE A 58 10.37 -11.70 7.08
N GLU A 59 10.36 -12.80 7.82
CA GLU A 59 11.34 -13.05 8.88
C GLU A 59 12.54 -13.80 8.30
N LEU A 60 13.72 -13.19 8.39
CA LEU A 60 15.00 -13.74 7.94
C LEU A 60 15.90 -14.00 9.14
N GLY A 61 15.66 -15.08 9.86
CA GLY A 61 16.36 -15.41 11.09
C GLY A 61 16.06 -14.39 12.20
N LYS A 62 17.03 -13.55 12.53
CA LYS A 62 16.87 -12.47 13.53
C LYS A 62 16.49 -11.13 12.93
N SER A 63 16.41 -11.05 11.61
CA SER A 63 16.11 -9.82 10.87
C SER A 63 14.75 -9.90 10.22
N LYS A 64 14.13 -8.74 10.02
CA LYS A 64 12.90 -8.60 9.21
C LYS A 64 13.27 -7.98 7.87
N ALA A 65 12.67 -8.46 6.80
CA ALA A 65 12.74 -7.86 5.49
C ALA A 65 11.35 -7.43 5.04
N ARG A 66 11.27 -6.30 4.34
CA ARG A 66 10.04 -5.80 3.74
C ARG A 66 10.26 -5.67 2.24
N MET A 67 9.40 -6.29 1.44
CA MET A 67 9.45 -6.21 -0.01
C MET A 67 8.43 -5.16 -0.49
N MET A 68 8.93 -4.20 -1.26
CA MET A 68 8.12 -3.12 -1.83
C MET A 68 8.21 -3.17 -3.35
N LEU A 69 7.14 -3.58 -4.01
CA LEU A 69 7.07 -3.57 -5.48
C LEU A 69 6.71 -2.17 -5.98
N VAL A 70 7.54 -1.67 -6.90
CA VAL A 70 7.38 -0.36 -7.51
C VAL A 70 7.34 -0.51 -9.03
N LYS A 71 6.39 0.15 -9.70
CA LYS A 71 6.19 0.04 -11.15
C LYS A 71 6.16 1.40 -11.88
N ASN A 72 6.31 2.49 -11.16
CA ASN A 72 6.30 3.83 -11.74
C ASN A 72 6.95 4.85 -10.80
N PRO A 73 7.31 6.06 -11.30
CA PRO A 73 7.95 7.09 -10.50
C PRO A 73 7.16 7.53 -9.27
N ALA A 74 5.85 7.63 -9.38
CA ALA A 74 5.00 8.05 -8.26
C ALA A 74 5.05 7.04 -7.11
N GLY A 75 4.96 5.73 -7.42
CA GLY A 75 5.10 4.66 -6.44
C GLY A 75 6.51 4.62 -5.82
N TYR A 76 7.54 4.85 -6.64
CA TYR A 76 8.92 4.92 -6.17
C TYR A 76 9.12 6.05 -5.15
N ASN A 77 8.66 7.26 -5.48
CA ASN A 77 8.74 8.40 -4.57
C ASN A 77 7.99 8.16 -3.26
N GLN A 78 6.83 7.48 -3.30
CA GLN A 78 6.10 7.12 -2.08
C GLN A 78 6.89 6.16 -1.20
N VAL A 79 7.54 5.15 -1.77
CA VAL A 79 8.40 4.21 -1.02
C VAL A 79 9.61 4.92 -0.42
N ILE A 80 10.29 5.79 -1.18
CA ILE A 80 11.41 6.59 -0.67
C ILE A 80 10.96 7.49 0.49
N ASN A 81 9.83 8.19 0.34
CA ASN A 81 9.29 9.03 1.41
C ASN A 81 8.95 8.21 2.66
N GLN A 82 8.40 7.01 2.49
CA GLN A 82 8.10 6.13 3.61
C GLN A 82 9.38 5.71 4.34
N ILE A 83 10.41 5.27 3.61
CA ILE A 83 11.70 4.86 4.19
C ILE A 83 12.38 6.05 4.88
N SER A 84 12.33 7.24 4.28
CA SER A 84 12.95 8.46 4.85
C SER A 84 12.28 8.95 6.14
N ASN A 85 11.01 8.59 6.35
CA ASN A 85 10.26 8.92 7.56
C ASN A 85 10.23 7.76 8.57
N ASP A 86 10.83 6.62 8.25
CA ASP A 86 10.96 5.51 9.19
C ASP A 86 12.09 5.82 10.19
N GLU A 87 11.80 5.72 11.47
CA GLU A 87 12.79 5.98 12.54
C GLU A 87 13.76 4.80 12.72
N GLU A 88 13.45 3.63 12.13
CA GLU A 88 14.29 2.46 12.21
C GLU A 88 15.40 2.49 11.15
N GLU A 89 16.65 2.28 11.59
CA GLU A 89 17.75 2.06 10.64
C GLU A 89 17.52 0.79 9.84
N CYS A 90 17.50 0.91 8.52
CA CYS A 90 17.33 -0.22 7.62
C CYS A 90 18.41 -0.26 6.54
N LYS A 91 18.67 -1.46 6.02
CA LYS A 91 19.46 -1.66 4.81
C LYS A 91 18.53 -1.79 3.64
N ILE A 92 18.80 -1.05 2.58
CA ILE A 92 17.97 -1.02 1.38
C ILE A 92 18.68 -1.78 0.27
N ALA A 93 17.97 -2.68 -0.39
CA ALA A 93 18.40 -3.34 -1.61
C ALA A 93 17.45 -2.97 -2.75
N PHE A 94 18.00 -2.39 -3.83
CA PHE A 94 17.24 -2.11 -5.04
C PHE A 94 17.45 -3.24 -6.04
N LEU A 95 16.35 -3.87 -6.47
CA LEU A 95 16.37 -4.86 -7.53
C LEU A 95 15.65 -4.27 -8.73
N LEU A 96 16.39 -4.15 -9.81
CA LEU A 96 15.91 -3.58 -11.06
C LEU A 96 15.74 -4.67 -12.09
N ASN A 97 14.58 -4.72 -12.74
CA ASN A 97 14.33 -5.62 -13.85
C ASN A 97 13.99 -4.80 -15.11
N ASP A 98 14.79 -4.96 -16.15
CA ASP A 98 14.61 -4.34 -17.47
C ASP A 98 14.05 -5.31 -18.52
N ARG A 99 13.53 -6.46 -18.08
CA ARG A 99 13.03 -7.51 -18.99
C ARG A 99 11.54 -7.34 -19.28
N TYR A 100 11.10 -8.01 -20.32
CA TYR A 100 9.82 -7.85 -21.02
C TYR A 100 8.55 -7.79 -20.15
N ALA A 101 8.51 -8.46 -19.01
CA ALA A 101 7.33 -8.50 -18.17
C ALA A 101 7.06 -7.19 -17.41
N ASP A 102 8.12 -6.41 -17.10
CA ASP A 102 8.03 -5.19 -16.30
C ASP A 102 8.32 -3.91 -17.10
N GLY A 103 8.51 -4.06 -18.41
CA GLY A 103 8.94 -2.98 -19.30
C GLY A 103 10.46 -2.87 -19.41
N THR A 104 10.93 -2.30 -20.51
CA THR A 104 12.36 -2.16 -20.83
C THR A 104 12.90 -0.76 -20.54
N ASP A 105 12.03 0.19 -20.21
CA ASP A 105 12.42 1.57 -19.91
C ASP A 105 12.53 1.79 -18.40
N ILE A 106 13.76 1.94 -17.94
CA ILE A 106 14.12 2.23 -16.55
C ILE A 106 14.57 3.68 -16.34
N SER A 107 14.41 4.55 -17.33
CA SER A 107 14.88 5.93 -17.29
C SER A 107 14.18 6.81 -16.25
N TRP A 108 13.15 6.29 -15.61
CA TRP A 108 12.38 6.99 -14.59
C TRP A 108 12.92 6.80 -13.15
N ILE A 109 13.98 6.01 -12.96
CA ILE A 109 14.62 5.76 -11.66
C ILE A 109 15.73 6.75 -11.39
#